data_4f0a249bb90b9e4b957c6942eaa55458
#
_entry.id   4f0a249bb90b9e4b957c6942eaa55458
#
_cell.length_a   1.000
_cell.length_b   1.000
_cell.length_c   1.000
_cell.angle_alpha   90.00
_cell.angle_beta   90.00
_cell.angle_gamma   90.00
#
_symmetry.space_group_name_H-M   'P 1'
#
loop_
_entity.id
_entity.type
_entity.pdbx_description
1 polymer ?
#
loop_
_entity_poly.entity_id
_entity_poly.type
_entity_poly.pdbx_seq_one_letter_code
_entity_poly.pdbx_strand_id
1 'polypeptide(L)'
;GLDLRNANLYRVNLSNANLYSADLRKANLRKADLRKANLINADLINADLRNADLRKADFRNANLINADLAYADLREADLRNANLYRAFCCYANMYGAFCCYANLNGVDLRNADLREANLFRANLKDANLFGVNLKNANIINAEISENTKIDYPIACPETGSFIGYKKAGCEKIVKLQICEDAKRSSATTKKCRCSKALVLAIENIDESDSGLQEIESIYDPSFVYRVGEIAEEPDFDDNRWYECAPGIHFFMDRQDAVDYEF
;
A
#
# COMPACT_ATOMS: atom_id res chain seq x y z
N GLY A 1 -6.12 29.79 -16.16
CA GLY A 1 -6.93 29.25 -15.05
C GLY A 1 -7.59 30.37 -14.26
N LEU A 2 -8.58 30.02 -13.46
CA LEU A 2 -9.26 30.94 -12.54
C LEU A 2 -8.29 31.37 -11.43
N ASP A 3 -8.16 32.67 -11.16
CA ASP A 3 -7.33 33.18 -10.04
C ASP A 3 -8.17 33.25 -8.75
N LEU A 4 -7.86 32.37 -7.81
CA LEU A 4 -8.49 32.27 -6.50
C LEU A 4 -7.44 32.34 -5.37
N ARG A 5 -6.29 32.95 -5.63
CA ARG A 5 -5.22 33.08 -4.64
C ARG A 5 -5.70 33.81 -3.39
N ASN A 6 -5.39 33.26 -2.24
CA ASN A 6 -5.79 33.78 -0.91
C ASN A 6 -7.32 33.92 -0.75
N ALA A 7 -8.14 33.35 -1.67
CA ALA A 7 -9.60 33.44 -1.55
C ALA A 7 -10.10 32.76 -0.26
N ASN A 8 -11.08 33.37 0.36
CA ASN A 8 -11.77 32.72 1.48
C ASN A 8 -12.97 31.92 0.94
N LEU A 9 -12.76 30.63 0.78
CA LEU A 9 -13.74 29.66 0.30
C LEU A 9 -14.21 28.71 1.43
N TYR A 10 -14.17 29.19 2.68
CA TYR A 10 -14.59 28.44 3.84
C TYR A 10 -16.05 27.98 3.73
N ARG A 11 -16.28 26.65 3.84
CA ARG A 11 -17.61 26.00 3.71
C ARG A 11 -18.31 26.23 2.36
N VAL A 12 -17.61 26.69 1.33
CA VAL A 12 -18.26 26.89 0.04
C VAL A 12 -18.63 25.54 -0.60
N ASN A 13 -19.70 25.51 -1.36
CA ASN A 13 -20.05 24.38 -2.21
C ASN A 13 -19.44 24.56 -3.60
N LEU A 14 -18.44 23.76 -3.91
CA LEU A 14 -17.76 23.66 -5.20
C LEU A 14 -17.90 22.22 -5.77
N SER A 15 -18.93 21.49 -5.34
CA SER A 15 -19.15 20.15 -5.85
C SER A 15 -19.40 20.16 -7.35
N ASN A 16 -18.71 19.25 -8.08
CA ASN A 16 -18.68 19.20 -9.53
C ASN A 16 -18.12 20.47 -10.24
N ALA A 17 -17.53 21.40 -9.51
CA ALA A 17 -16.97 22.62 -10.11
C ALA A 17 -15.81 22.29 -11.06
N ASN A 18 -15.68 23.06 -12.14
CA ASN A 18 -14.51 23.01 -13.00
C ASN A 18 -13.47 24.03 -12.53
N LEU A 19 -12.46 23.54 -11.82
CA LEU A 19 -11.31 24.29 -11.32
C LEU A 19 -10.01 23.86 -12.07
N TYR A 20 -10.14 23.41 -13.30
CA TYR A 20 -9.02 23.04 -14.17
C TYR A 20 -7.99 24.17 -14.25
N SER A 21 -6.73 23.88 -13.92
CA SER A 21 -5.62 24.84 -13.88
C SER A 21 -5.94 26.12 -13.07
N ALA A 22 -6.82 26.04 -12.06
CA ALA A 22 -7.07 27.17 -11.18
C ALA A 22 -5.88 27.44 -10.26
N ASP A 23 -5.62 28.71 -9.98
CA ASP A 23 -4.65 29.15 -8.98
C ASP A 23 -5.36 29.35 -7.62
N LEU A 24 -5.21 28.34 -6.74
CA LEU A 24 -5.80 28.28 -5.42
C LEU A 24 -4.73 28.45 -4.30
N ARG A 25 -3.58 29.00 -4.65
CA ARG A 25 -2.48 29.14 -3.67
C ARG A 25 -2.91 29.94 -2.46
N LYS A 26 -2.66 29.37 -1.28
CA LYS A 26 -3.03 29.94 0.02
C LYS A 26 -4.53 30.20 0.20
N ALA A 27 -5.40 29.60 -0.64
CA ALA A 27 -6.84 29.70 -0.45
C ALA A 27 -7.28 28.98 0.83
N ASN A 28 -8.29 29.52 1.51
CA ASN A 28 -8.95 28.88 2.63
C ASN A 28 -10.14 28.06 2.14
N LEU A 29 -9.94 26.75 1.97
CA LEU A 29 -10.93 25.77 1.53
C LEU A 29 -11.42 24.88 2.70
N ARG A 30 -11.21 25.32 3.93
CA ARG A 30 -11.64 24.53 5.11
C ARG A 30 -13.12 24.22 5.06
N LYS A 31 -13.45 22.92 5.26
CA LYS A 31 -14.84 22.42 5.24
C LYS A 31 -15.57 22.68 3.93
N ALA A 32 -14.87 23.04 2.85
CA ALA A 32 -15.48 23.17 1.53
C ALA A 32 -15.96 21.81 1.01
N ASP A 33 -17.03 21.84 0.21
CA ASP A 33 -17.48 20.67 -0.55
C ASP A 33 -16.91 20.74 -1.97
N LEU A 34 -15.93 19.88 -2.26
CA LEU A 34 -15.25 19.77 -3.54
C LEU A 34 -15.49 18.40 -4.19
N ARG A 35 -16.56 17.72 -3.79
CA ARG A 35 -16.87 16.38 -4.33
C ARG A 35 -16.95 16.42 -5.85
N LYS A 36 -16.22 15.50 -6.49
CA LYS A 36 -16.18 15.38 -7.95
C LYS A 36 -15.72 16.66 -8.67
N ALA A 37 -15.10 17.61 -7.99
CA ALA A 37 -14.54 18.79 -8.62
C ALA A 37 -13.37 18.40 -9.53
N ASN A 38 -13.23 19.10 -10.66
CA ASN A 38 -12.09 18.96 -11.55
C ASN A 38 -11.00 19.95 -11.13
N LEU A 39 -9.95 19.46 -10.50
CA LEU A 39 -8.77 20.21 -10.04
C LEU A 39 -7.52 19.79 -10.81
N ILE A 40 -7.66 19.22 -12.00
CA ILE A 40 -6.52 18.82 -12.84
C ILE A 40 -5.62 20.03 -13.09
N ASN A 41 -4.30 19.86 -12.90
CA ASN A 41 -3.28 20.89 -13.03
C ASN A 41 -3.51 22.14 -12.13
N ALA A 42 -4.40 22.10 -11.14
CA ALA A 42 -4.60 23.22 -10.22
C ALA A 42 -3.38 23.45 -9.32
N ASP A 43 -3.12 24.70 -8.95
CA ASP A 43 -2.07 25.06 -7.99
C ASP A 43 -2.69 25.37 -6.62
N LEU A 44 -2.43 24.47 -5.65
CA LEU A 44 -2.94 24.56 -4.27
C LEU A 44 -1.78 24.70 -3.26
N ILE A 45 -0.64 25.26 -3.68
CA ILE A 45 0.49 25.45 -2.77
C ILE A 45 0.04 26.22 -1.51
N ASN A 46 0.32 25.64 -0.33
CA ASN A 46 -0.05 26.20 0.97
C ASN A 46 -1.58 26.44 1.15
N ALA A 47 -2.44 25.79 0.38
CA ALA A 47 -3.89 25.88 0.58
C ALA A 47 -4.32 25.15 1.86
N ASP A 48 -5.36 25.67 2.52
CA ASP A 48 -5.95 25.06 3.71
C ASP A 48 -7.23 24.29 3.32
N LEU A 49 -7.11 22.97 3.22
CA LEU A 49 -8.18 22.02 2.86
C LEU A 49 -8.67 21.21 4.06
N ARG A 50 -8.38 21.65 5.29
CA ARG A 50 -8.74 20.89 6.48
C ARG A 50 -10.23 20.61 6.55
N ASN A 51 -10.58 19.34 6.83
CA ASN A 51 -11.95 18.87 6.90
C ASN A 51 -12.78 19.10 5.62
N ALA A 52 -12.15 19.32 4.47
CA ALA A 52 -12.84 19.42 3.19
C ALA A 52 -13.38 18.05 2.74
N ASP A 53 -14.47 18.06 2.02
CA ASP A 53 -15.01 16.88 1.34
C ASP A 53 -14.51 16.87 -0.10
N LEU A 54 -13.51 15.99 -0.36
CA LEU A 54 -12.79 15.86 -1.62
C LEU A 54 -13.10 14.54 -2.32
N ARG A 55 -14.18 13.86 -1.92
CA ARG A 55 -14.52 12.55 -2.46
C ARG A 55 -14.66 12.59 -3.97
N LYS A 56 -13.94 11.68 -4.64
CA LYS A 56 -13.95 11.55 -6.10
C LYS A 56 -13.50 12.82 -6.85
N ALA A 57 -12.85 13.76 -6.16
CA ALA A 57 -12.25 14.93 -6.82
C ALA A 57 -11.06 14.49 -7.66
N ASP A 58 -10.84 15.18 -8.77
CA ASP A 58 -9.78 14.90 -9.72
C ASP A 58 -8.63 15.90 -9.56
N PHE A 59 -7.56 15.46 -8.89
CA PHE A 59 -6.34 16.21 -8.63
C PHE A 59 -5.17 15.79 -9.52
N ARG A 60 -5.41 15.16 -10.65
CA ARG A 60 -4.31 14.72 -11.53
C ARG A 60 -3.38 15.86 -11.88
N ASN A 61 -2.08 15.65 -11.68
CA ASN A 61 -1.03 16.64 -11.89
C ASN A 61 -1.19 17.94 -11.06
N ALA A 62 -2.06 17.98 -10.06
CA ALA A 62 -2.22 19.16 -9.21
C ALA A 62 -1.00 19.36 -8.30
N ASN A 63 -0.74 20.60 -7.94
CA ASN A 63 0.35 21.00 -7.06
C ASN A 63 -0.19 21.32 -5.66
N LEU A 64 0.03 20.41 -4.72
CA LEU A 64 -0.43 20.47 -3.34
C LEU A 64 0.76 20.64 -2.34
N ILE A 65 1.88 21.20 -2.80
CA ILE A 65 3.05 21.40 -1.95
C ILE A 65 2.64 22.17 -0.67
N ASN A 66 2.98 21.61 0.50
CA ASN A 66 2.68 22.17 1.82
C ASN A 66 1.18 22.44 2.05
N ALA A 67 0.26 21.87 1.26
CA ALA A 67 -1.17 22.00 1.53
C ALA A 67 -1.56 21.30 2.83
N ASP A 68 -2.56 21.80 3.53
CA ASP A 68 -3.08 21.19 4.75
C ASP A 68 -4.41 20.48 4.45
N LEU A 69 -4.35 19.14 4.37
CA LEU A 69 -5.46 18.23 4.13
C LEU A 69 -5.84 17.44 5.40
N ALA A 70 -5.43 17.90 6.57
CA ALA A 70 -5.73 17.17 7.81
C ALA A 70 -7.24 16.99 7.98
N TYR A 71 -7.66 15.75 8.31
CA TYR A 71 -9.06 15.35 8.44
C TYR A 71 -9.91 15.50 7.15
N ALA A 72 -9.31 15.71 6.00
CA ALA A 72 -10.05 15.76 4.73
C ALA A 72 -10.54 14.37 4.31
N ASP A 73 -11.67 14.33 3.61
CA ASP A 73 -12.21 13.11 3.03
C ASP A 73 -11.85 13.02 1.55
N LEU A 74 -10.83 12.23 1.23
CA LEU A 74 -10.27 12.01 -0.11
C LEU A 74 -10.66 10.64 -0.68
N ARG A 75 -11.72 10.02 -0.20
CA ARG A 75 -12.13 8.69 -0.68
C ARG A 75 -12.33 8.69 -2.18
N GLU A 76 -11.68 7.74 -2.85
CA GLU A 76 -11.72 7.56 -4.30
C GLU A 76 -11.26 8.83 -5.10
N ALA A 77 -10.54 9.76 -4.46
CA ALA A 77 -9.96 10.91 -5.17
C ALA A 77 -8.82 10.46 -6.09
N ASP A 78 -8.68 11.15 -7.22
CA ASP A 78 -7.62 10.87 -8.19
C ASP A 78 -6.46 11.85 -8.02
N LEU A 79 -5.40 11.37 -7.38
CA LEU A 79 -4.16 12.10 -7.08
C LEU A 79 -2.99 11.64 -7.98
N ARG A 80 -3.26 10.98 -9.11
CA ARG A 80 -2.20 10.47 -10.00
C ARG A 80 -1.31 11.61 -10.49
N ASN A 81 0.01 11.43 -10.33
CA ASN A 81 1.03 12.43 -10.64
C ASN A 81 0.89 13.75 -9.87
N ALA A 82 0.06 13.83 -8.84
CA ALA A 82 -0.05 15.03 -8.01
C ALA A 82 1.22 15.23 -7.16
N ASN A 83 1.54 16.47 -6.86
CA ASN A 83 2.67 16.82 -6.01
C ASN A 83 2.19 17.24 -4.60
N LEU A 84 2.32 16.32 -3.63
CA LEU A 84 1.97 16.54 -2.23
C LEU A 84 3.24 16.69 -1.36
N TYR A 85 4.34 17.18 -1.94
CA TYR A 85 5.57 17.37 -1.19
C TYR A 85 5.34 18.16 0.09
N ARG A 86 5.67 17.53 1.27
CA ARG A 86 5.46 18.07 2.61
C ARG A 86 4.01 18.50 2.94
N ALA A 87 3.02 17.95 2.26
CA ALA A 87 1.63 18.20 2.62
C ALA A 87 1.28 17.56 3.98
N PHE A 88 0.26 18.09 4.65
CA PHE A 88 -0.26 17.57 5.91
C PHE A 88 -1.56 16.81 5.64
N CYS A 89 -1.51 15.49 5.74
CA CYS A 89 -2.65 14.59 5.50
C CYS A 89 -2.99 13.75 6.75
N CYS A 90 -2.62 14.22 7.95
CA CYS A 90 -2.89 13.47 9.17
C CYS A 90 -4.40 13.31 9.38
N TYR A 91 -4.80 12.07 9.76
CA TYR A 91 -6.21 11.68 9.90
C TYR A 91 -7.07 11.84 8.62
N ALA A 92 -6.47 12.04 7.45
CA ALA A 92 -7.21 12.08 6.20
C ALA A 92 -7.78 10.68 5.85
N ASN A 93 -8.97 10.66 5.27
CA ASN A 93 -9.54 9.43 4.73
C ASN A 93 -9.24 9.35 3.23
N MET A 94 -8.28 8.49 2.87
CA MET A 94 -7.83 8.25 1.49
C MET A 94 -8.21 6.84 1.01
N TYR A 95 -9.28 6.25 1.58
CA TYR A 95 -9.75 4.92 1.16
C TYR A 95 -9.99 4.87 -0.35
N GLY A 96 -9.36 3.91 -1.03
CA GLY A 96 -9.48 3.72 -2.47
C GLY A 96 -8.95 4.87 -3.32
N ALA A 97 -8.17 5.82 -2.76
CA ALA A 97 -7.59 6.92 -3.52
C ALA A 97 -6.55 6.42 -4.53
N PHE A 98 -6.47 7.10 -5.69
CA PHE A 98 -5.50 6.80 -6.74
C PHE A 98 -4.30 7.73 -6.62
N CYS A 99 -3.19 7.23 -6.07
CA CYS A 99 -1.95 7.98 -5.82
C CYS A 99 -0.77 7.48 -6.67
N CYS A 100 -1.03 6.81 -7.80
CA CYS A 100 0.04 6.30 -8.66
C CYS A 100 0.94 7.45 -9.12
N TYR A 101 2.27 7.26 -8.97
CA TYR A 101 3.28 8.25 -9.34
C TYR A 101 3.15 9.60 -8.60
N ALA A 102 2.35 9.68 -7.54
CA ALA A 102 2.26 10.90 -6.73
C ALA A 102 3.58 11.16 -5.99
N ASN A 103 3.96 12.42 -5.88
CA ASN A 103 5.05 12.82 -5.00
C ASN A 103 4.52 13.06 -3.58
N LEU A 104 4.73 12.11 -2.70
CA LEU A 104 4.37 12.12 -1.29
C LEU A 104 5.61 12.29 -0.39
N ASN A 105 6.72 12.80 -0.94
CA ASN A 105 7.96 12.96 -0.17
C ASN A 105 7.75 13.92 1.00
N GLY A 106 8.11 13.48 2.19
CA GLY A 106 7.99 14.25 3.43
C GLY A 106 6.55 14.52 3.88
N VAL A 107 5.54 13.86 3.29
CA VAL A 107 4.14 14.02 3.67
C VAL A 107 3.89 13.52 5.10
N ASP A 108 3.03 14.20 5.84
CA ASP A 108 2.55 13.74 7.13
C ASP A 108 1.21 13.00 6.96
N LEU A 109 1.24 11.68 6.96
CA LEU A 109 0.09 10.78 6.82
C LEU A 109 -0.33 10.13 8.16
N ARG A 110 0.13 10.63 9.29
CA ARG A 110 -0.17 10.01 10.59
C ARG A 110 -1.65 9.73 10.77
N ASN A 111 -1.96 8.46 11.14
CA ASN A 111 -3.32 7.98 11.37
C ASN A 111 -4.27 8.16 10.16
N ALA A 112 -3.75 8.32 8.95
CA ALA A 112 -4.57 8.35 7.74
C ALA A 112 -5.09 6.95 7.37
N ASP A 113 -6.24 6.90 6.71
CA ASP A 113 -6.81 5.68 6.17
C ASP A 113 -6.47 5.55 4.68
N LEU A 114 -5.52 4.70 4.34
CA LEU A 114 -5.06 4.40 2.99
C LEU A 114 -5.48 2.99 2.53
N ARG A 115 -6.48 2.40 3.19
CA ARG A 115 -6.98 1.08 2.75
C ARG A 115 -7.41 1.12 1.30
N GLU A 116 -7.06 0.07 0.54
CA GLU A 116 -7.41 -0.07 -0.88
C GLU A 116 -6.83 1.04 -1.79
N ALA A 117 -6.01 1.95 -1.26
CA ALA A 117 -5.40 3.01 -2.05
C ALA A 117 -4.36 2.45 -3.02
N ASN A 118 -4.23 3.08 -4.19
CA ASN A 118 -3.23 2.70 -5.16
C ASN A 118 -2.05 3.69 -5.13
N LEU A 119 -0.95 3.26 -4.50
CA LEU A 119 0.32 4.00 -4.34
C LEU A 119 1.42 3.47 -5.29
N PHE A 120 1.04 2.80 -6.38
CA PHE A 120 1.99 2.26 -7.34
C PHE A 120 2.98 3.34 -7.79
N ARG A 121 4.28 3.10 -7.57
CA ARG A 121 5.38 4.04 -7.88
C ARG A 121 5.22 5.44 -7.26
N ALA A 122 4.50 5.57 -6.16
CA ALA A 122 4.47 6.82 -5.40
C ALA A 122 5.81 7.04 -4.68
N ASN A 123 6.22 8.31 -4.55
CA ASN A 123 7.41 8.66 -3.77
C ASN A 123 7.01 8.95 -2.32
N LEU A 124 7.30 8.02 -1.41
CA LEU A 124 7.03 8.10 0.03
C LEU A 124 8.31 8.37 0.87
N LYS A 125 9.41 8.78 0.25
CA LYS A 125 10.65 9.11 0.99
C LYS A 125 10.35 10.13 2.07
N ASP A 126 10.94 9.95 3.23
CA ASP A 126 10.82 10.85 4.38
C ASP A 126 9.38 11.07 4.89
N ALA A 127 8.41 10.31 4.39
CA ALA A 127 7.02 10.40 4.82
C ALA A 127 6.84 9.90 6.26
N ASN A 128 5.85 10.46 6.97
CA ASN A 128 5.45 9.99 8.28
C ASN A 128 4.16 9.15 8.17
N LEU A 129 4.31 7.83 8.22
CA LEU A 129 3.25 6.84 8.09
C LEU A 129 2.87 6.20 9.46
N PHE A 130 3.20 6.86 10.58
CA PHE A 130 2.89 6.32 11.90
C PHE A 130 1.37 6.18 12.10
N GLY A 131 0.90 4.98 12.47
CA GLY A 131 -0.53 4.68 12.68
C GLY A 131 -1.36 4.68 11.41
N VAL A 132 -0.75 4.70 10.22
CA VAL A 132 -1.49 4.64 8.95
C VAL A 132 -2.11 3.26 8.74
N ASN A 133 -3.31 3.21 8.17
CA ASN A 133 -3.93 1.96 7.75
C ASN A 133 -3.71 1.71 6.26
N LEU A 134 -2.81 0.77 5.92
CA LEU A 134 -2.45 0.39 4.55
C LEU A 134 -3.08 -0.94 4.10
N LYS A 135 -4.08 -1.46 4.81
CA LYS A 135 -4.68 -2.77 4.47
C LYS A 135 -5.15 -2.79 3.01
N ASN A 136 -4.66 -3.77 2.24
CA ASN A 136 -4.93 -3.94 0.81
C ASN A 136 -4.48 -2.76 -0.08
N ALA A 137 -3.66 -1.84 0.40
CA ALA A 137 -3.10 -0.80 -0.44
C ALA A 137 -2.08 -1.38 -1.43
N ASN A 138 -2.11 -0.93 -2.68
CA ASN A 138 -1.08 -1.26 -3.66
C ASN A 138 0.10 -0.30 -3.52
N ILE A 139 1.20 -0.76 -2.96
CA ILE A 139 2.44 0.00 -2.77
C ILE A 139 3.59 -0.53 -3.63
N ILE A 140 3.30 -1.31 -4.67
CA ILE A 140 4.30 -1.89 -5.57
C ILE A 140 5.17 -0.77 -6.15
N ASN A 141 6.50 -0.93 -6.04
CA ASN A 141 7.50 0.03 -6.49
C ASN A 141 7.37 1.44 -5.89
N ALA A 142 6.66 1.60 -4.76
CA ALA A 142 6.71 2.86 -4.03
C ALA A 142 8.11 3.09 -3.47
N GLU A 143 8.60 4.34 -3.58
CA GLU A 143 9.92 4.73 -3.09
C GLU A 143 9.85 5.08 -1.60
N ILE A 144 10.62 4.38 -0.77
CA ILE A 144 10.70 4.56 0.69
C ILE A 144 12.17 4.80 1.05
N SER A 145 12.44 5.71 1.97
CA SER A 145 13.77 5.97 2.51
C SER A 145 13.91 5.42 3.94
N GLU A 146 15.13 5.38 4.44
CA GLU A 146 15.42 5.04 5.86
C GLU A 146 14.75 6.01 6.86
N ASN A 147 14.49 7.25 6.43
CA ASN A 147 13.82 8.26 7.25
C ASN A 147 12.28 8.14 7.23
N THR A 148 11.71 7.28 6.38
CA THR A 148 10.27 7.05 6.33
C THR A 148 9.82 6.37 7.63
N LYS A 149 8.99 7.08 8.41
CA LYS A 149 8.49 6.58 9.70
C LYS A 149 7.27 5.72 9.47
N ILE A 150 7.38 4.43 9.77
CA ILE A 150 6.29 3.47 9.62
C ILE A 150 6.30 2.46 10.76
N ASP A 151 5.13 2.19 11.33
CA ASP A 151 4.90 1.21 12.38
C ASP A 151 3.92 0.09 11.97
N TYR A 152 3.77 -0.12 10.66
CA TYR A 152 2.85 -1.13 10.14
C TYR A 152 3.35 -2.54 10.49
N PRO A 153 2.61 -3.33 11.31
CA PRO A 153 3.03 -4.66 11.71
C PRO A 153 3.11 -5.61 10.50
N ILE A 154 4.00 -6.58 10.57
CA ILE A 154 4.00 -7.66 9.57
C ILE A 154 2.85 -8.63 9.85
N ALA A 155 2.35 -9.29 8.78
CA ALA A 155 1.22 -10.21 8.87
C ALA A 155 1.57 -11.58 9.48
N CYS A 156 2.87 -11.86 9.68
CA CYS A 156 3.35 -13.10 10.32
C CYS A 156 4.13 -12.78 11.61
N PRO A 157 4.33 -13.75 12.51
CA PRO A 157 5.14 -13.57 13.72
C PRO A 157 6.57 -13.10 13.40
N GLU A 158 7.07 -12.11 14.13
CA GLU A 158 8.44 -11.59 13.95
C GLU A 158 9.51 -12.56 14.44
N THR A 159 9.18 -13.39 15.41
CA THR A 159 10.10 -14.35 16.07
C THR A 159 9.46 -15.71 16.25
N GLY A 160 10.26 -16.71 16.59
CA GLY A 160 9.82 -18.08 16.83
C GLY A 160 9.55 -18.85 15.51
N SER A 161 9.26 -20.13 15.64
CA SER A 161 8.87 -21.00 14.53
C SER A 161 7.35 -21.13 14.47
N PHE A 162 6.77 -21.13 13.27
CA PHE A 162 5.32 -21.25 13.08
C PHE A 162 4.99 -21.90 11.74
N ILE A 163 3.72 -22.26 11.55
CA ILE A 163 3.25 -22.89 10.31
C ILE A 163 2.78 -21.82 9.33
N GLY A 164 3.13 -22.02 8.07
CA GLY A 164 2.62 -21.25 6.93
C GLY A 164 2.23 -22.19 5.79
N TYR A 165 1.46 -21.66 4.85
CA TYR A 165 0.93 -22.41 3.73
C TYR A 165 1.20 -21.70 2.42
N LYS A 166 1.60 -22.48 1.39
CA LYS A 166 1.90 -21.95 0.06
C LYS A 166 1.14 -22.75 -0.99
N LYS A 167 0.43 -22.06 -1.88
CA LYS A 167 -0.12 -22.71 -3.09
C LYS A 167 1.01 -23.04 -4.05
N ALA A 168 0.99 -24.24 -4.59
CA ALA A 168 1.93 -24.76 -5.59
C ALA A 168 1.16 -25.28 -6.81
N GLY A 169 1.88 -25.76 -7.82
CA GLY A 169 1.28 -26.29 -9.04
C GLY A 169 0.28 -27.43 -8.82
N CYS A 170 -0.60 -27.63 -9.79
CA CYS A 170 -1.61 -28.70 -9.76
C CYS A 170 -2.51 -28.67 -8.53
N GLU A 171 -2.90 -27.49 -8.09
CA GLU A 171 -3.79 -27.29 -6.92
C GLU A 171 -3.29 -28.00 -5.64
N LYS A 172 -2.01 -27.90 -5.39
CA LYS A 172 -1.40 -28.42 -4.17
C LYS A 172 -1.08 -27.29 -3.19
N ILE A 173 -1.10 -27.63 -1.92
CA ILE A 173 -0.69 -26.75 -0.81
C ILE A 173 0.55 -27.35 -0.17
N VAL A 174 1.61 -26.59 -0.13
CA VAL A 174 2.83 -26.93 0.61
C VAL A 174 2.69 -26.37 2.02
N LYS A 175 2.74 -27.25 3.00
CA LYS A 175 2.74 -26.92 4.42
C LYS A 175 4.18 -26.70 4.87
N LEU A 176 4.44 -25.54 5.39
CA LEU A 176 5.77 -25.07 5.75
C LEU A 176 5.87 -24.81 7.25
N GLN A 177 6.99 -25.18 7.85
CA GLN A 177 7.39 -24.67 9.14
C GLN A 177 8.44 -23.58 8.92
N ILE A 178 8.06 -22.33 9.16
CA ILE A 178 8.99 -21.21 9.04
C ILE A 178 10.04 -21.33 10.14
N CYS A 179 11.32 -21.35 9.76
CA CYS A 179 12.43 -21.55 10.68
C CYS A 179 12.56 -20.37 11.64
N GLU A 180 12.97 -20.61 12.90
CA GLU A 180 13.12 -19.57 13.91
C GLU A 180 14.05 -18.43 13.46
N ASP A 181 15.13 -18.79 12.79
CA ASP A 181 16.19 -17.89 12.28
C ASP A 181 15.94 -17.40 10.85
N ALA A 182 14.78 -17.69 10.24
CA ALA A 182 14.44 -17.19 8.93
C ALA A 182 14.20 -15.66 8.98
N LYS A 183 14.77 -14.93 8.02
CA LYS A 183 14.34 -13.56 7.73
C LYS A 183 12.88 -13.61 7.25
N ARG A 184 12.11 -12.58 7.59
CA ARG A 184 10.66 -12.55 7.33
C ARG A 184 10.22 -11.18 6.87
N SER A 185 9.21 -11.16 6.00
CA SER A 185 8.65 -9.93 5.48
C SER A 185 7.18 -10.12 5.12
N SER A 186 6.40 -9.07 5.24
CA SER A 186 5.09 -8.92 4.61
C SER A 186 4.84 -7.44 4.36
N ALA A 187 4.13 -7.10 3.29
CA ALA A 187 3.78 -5.71 2.99
C ALA A 187 2.40 -5.36 3.58
N THR A 188 1.42 -5.09 2.74
CA THR A 188 0.09 -4.61 3.14
C THR A 188 -1.00 -5.67 3.05
N THR A 189 -0.67 -6.82 2.45
CA THR A 189 -1.57 -7.96 2.26
C THR A 189 -1.32 -9.04 3.31
N LYS A 190 -2.10 -10.13 3.26
CA LYS A 190 -1.89 -11.33 4.07
C LYS A 190 -0.70 -12.18 3.58
N LYS A 191 -0.14 -11.87 2.40
CA LYS A 191 0.97 -12.60 1.82
C LYS A 191 2.27 -12.26 2.55
N CYS A 192 2.93 -13.28 3.06
CA CYS A 192 4.21 -13.19 3.76
C CYS A 192 5.32 -13.78 2.92
N ARG A 193 6.57 -13.43 3.23
CA ARG A 193 7.78 -14.04 2.67
C ARG A 193 8.75 -14.43 3.78
N CYS A 194 9.52 -15.49 3.55
CA CYS A 194 10.65 -15.85 4.39
C CYS A 194 11.84 -16.31 3.57
N SER A 195 13.03 -16.28 4.20
CA SER A 195 14.26 -16.76 3.56
C SER A 195 14.36 -18.27 3.58
N LYS A 196 13.78 -18.96 4.58
CA LYS A 196 13.84 -20.42 4.69
C LYS A 196 12.69 -21.00 5.49
N ALA A 197 12.30 -22.24 5.11
CA ALA A 197 11.26 -23.01 5.79
C ALA A 197 11.50 -24.51 5.62
N LEU A 198 11.19 -25.30 6.64
CA LEU A 198 11.12 -26.75 6.55
C LEU A 198 9.82 -27.14 5.84
N VAL A 199 9.89 -27.96 4.82
CA VAL A 199 8.72 -28.52 4.13
C VAL A 199 8.15 -29.68 4.95
N LEU A 200 6.95 -29.53 5.51
CA LEU A 200 6.34 -30.55 6.36
C LEU A 200 5.51 -31.57 5.55
N ALA A 201 4.77 -31.08 4.57
CA ALA A 201 3.88 -31.90 3.74
C ALA A 201 3.53 -31.18 2.43
N ILE A 202 3.08 -31.97 1.45
CA ILE A 202 2.43 -31.49 0.22
C ILE A 202 1.03 -32.10 0.21
N GLU A 203 0.01 -31.27 0.39
CA GLU A 203 -1.38 -31.66 0.56
C GLU A 203 -2.22 -31.32 -0.67
N ASN A 204 -3.33 -32.02 -0.89
CA ASN A 204 -4.38 -31.60 -1.80
C ASN A 204 -5.16 -30.42 -1.20
N ILE A 205 -5.95 -29.70 -2.01
CA ILE A 205 -6.78 -28.57 -1.55
C ILE A 205 -7.77 -29.04 -0.45
N ASP A 206 -8.27 -30.26 -0.53
CA ASP A 206 -9.19 -30.87 0.44
C ASP A 206 -8.52 -31.42 1.72
N GLU A 207 -7.26 -31.07 1.95
CA GLU A 207 -6.42 -31.49 3.09
C GLU A 207 -5.97 -32.96 3.07
N SER A 208 -6.35 -33.73 2.08
CA SER A 208 -5.86 -35.11 1.93
C SER A 208 -4.38 -35.13 1.55
N ASP A 209 -3.70 -36.21 1.92
CA ASP A 209 -2.32 -36.44 1.49
C ASP A 209 -2.22 -36.53 -0.04
N SER A 210 -1.34 -35.77 -0.64
CA SER A 210 -1.11 -35.81 -2.08
C SER A 210 -0.27 -37.01 -2.53
N GLY A 211 0.42 -37.68 -1.59
CA GLY A 211 1.43 -38.71 -1.86
C GLY A 211 2.72 -38.19 -2.51
N LEU A 212 2.83 -36.89 -2.77
CA LEU A 212 4.02 -36.28 -3.38
C LEU A 212 5.09 -36.05 -2.32
N GLN A 213 6.34 -36.37 -2.70
CA GLN A 213 7.52 -36.08 -1.88
C GLN A 213 8.22 -34.78 -2.29
N GLU A 214 7.94 -34.28 -3.49
CA GLU A 214 8.46 -33.02 -3.99
C GLU A 214 7.48 -32.34 -4.94
N ILE A 215 7.61 -31.00 -5.07
CA ILE A 215 6.85 -30.19 -6.00
C ILE A 215 7.63 -28.92 -6.38
N GLU A 216 7.54 -28.54 -7.65
CA GLU A 216 8.17 -27.32 -8.17
C GLU A 216 7.35 -26.06 -7.78
N SER A 217 8.07 -24.95 -7.63
CA SER A 217 7.42 -23.64 -7.52
C SER A 217 6.81 -23.23 -8.85
N ILE A 218 5.61 -22.63 -8.82
CA ILE A 218 4.93 -22.15 -10.05
C ILE A 218 5.71 -21.00 -10.69
N TYR A 219 6.36 -20.14 -9.89
CA TYR A 219 7.08 -18.97 -10.40
C TYR A 219 8.49 -19.26 -10.87
N ASP A 220 9.11 -20.26 -10.25
CA ASP A 220 10.47 -20.70 -10.60
C ASP A 220 10.53 -22.22 -10.53
N PRO A 221 10.40 -22.92 -11.67
CA PRO A 221 10.44 -24.38 -11.69
C PRO A 221 11.77 -24.99 -11.21
N SER A 222 12.86 -24.21 -11.16
CA SER A 222 14.12 -24.66 -10.58
C SER A 222 14.09 -24.73 -9.06
N PHE A 223 13.14 -24.04 -8.42
CA PHE A 223 12.95 -24.04 -6.98
C PHE A 223 11.98 -25.17 -6.57
N VAL A 224 12.50 -26.21 -5.95
CA VAL A 224 11.75 -27.42 -5.60
C VAL A 224 11.56 -27.53 -4.09
N TYR A 225 10.33 -27.74 -3.66
CA TYR A 225 9.96 -28.07 -2.28
C TYR A 225 10.00 -29.58 -2.06
N ARG A 226 10.84 -30.08 -1.14
CA ARG A 226 10.97 -31.51 -0.81
C ARG A 226 10.55 -31.75 0.64
N VAL A 227 9.66 -32.70 0.85
CA VAL A 227 9.18 -33.06 2.20
C VAL A 227 10.34 -33.52 3.09
N GLY A 228 10.43 -32.93 4.27
CA GLY A 228 11.51 -33.18 5.23
C GLY A 228 12.79 -32.37 5.03
N GLU A 229 12.88 -31.57 3.97
CA GLU A 229 14.05 -30.72 3.68
C GLU A 229 13.73 -29.24 3.95
N ILE A 230 14.79 -28.45 4.19
CA ILE A 230 14.69 -26.99 4.28
C ILE A 230 14.76 -26.41 2.87
N ALA A 231 13.71 -25.74 2.44
CA ALA A 231 13.71 -24.85 1.31
C ALA A 231 14.33 -23.51 1.74
N GLU A 232 15.30 -23.01 0.96
CA GLU A 232 16.02 -21.76 1.28
C GLU A 232 16.12 -20.86 0.05
N GLU A 233 15.84 -19.57 0.24
CA GLU A 233 16.01 -18.52 -0.77
C GLU A 233 17.20 -17.65 -0.36
N PRO A 234 18.40 -17.87 -0.96
CA PRO A 234 19.60 -17.16 -0.58
C PRO A 234 19.57 -15.68 -0.95
N ASP A 235 18.83 -15.32 -1.99
CA ASP A 235 18.70 -13.95 -2.50
C ASP A 235 17.49 -13.21 -1.87
N PHE A 236 17.08 -13.62 -0.66
CA PHE A 236 15.96 -12.99 0.05
C PHE A 236 16.11 -11.48 0.16
N ASP A 237 15.13 -10.75 -0.37
CA ASP A 237 15.09 -9.29 -0.31
C ASP A 237 14.37 -8.82 0.97
N ASP A 238 15.09 -8.07 1.82
CA ASP A 238 14.57 -7.53 3.08
C ASP A 238 13.57 -6.39 2.86
N ASN A 239 13.45 -5.83 1.65
CA ASN A 239 12.51 -4.77 1.35
C ASN A 239 11.07 -5.29 1.43
N ARG A 240 10.41 -5.01 2.57
CA ARG A 240 9.05 -5.49 2.84
C ARG A 240 8.00 -4.96 1.87
N TRP A 241 8.26 -3.84 1.23
CA TRP A 241 7.31 -3.16 0.35
C TRP A 241 7.31 -3.70 -1.07
N TYR A 242 8.27 -4.57 -1.39
CA TYR A 242 8.35 -5.23 -2.67
C TYR A 242 7.78 -6.65 -2.57
N GLU A 243 6.45 -6.78 -2.64
CA GLU A 243 5.75 -8.05 -2.41
C GLU A 243 6.15 -9.20 -3.34
N CYS A 244 6.63 -8.87 -4.55
CA CYS A 244 7.09 -9.86 -5.54
C CYS A 244 8.60 -10.11 -5.50
N ALA A 245 9.32 -9.57 -4.50
CA ALA A 245 10.75 -9.77 -4.35
C ALA A 245 11.10 -11.23 -4.01
N PRO A 246 12.37 -11.67 -4.21
CA PRO A 246 12.82 -13.01 -3.88
C PRO A 246 12.49 -13.40 -2.43
N GLY A 247 12.04 -14.65 -2.26
CA GLY A 247 11.62 -15.21 -0.98
C GLY A 247 10.60 -16.33 -1.14
N ILE A 248 10.48 -17.16 -0.13
CA ILE A 248 9.43 -18.18 -0.06
C ILE A 248 8.13 -17.50 0.36
N HIS A 249 7.22 -17.29 -0.57
CA HIS A 249 5.92 -16.68 -0.32
C HIS A 249 4.97 -17.68 0.33
N PHE A 250 4.26 -17.25 1.39
CA PHE A 250 3.31 -18.07 2.13
C PHE A 250 2.19 -17.24 2.75
N PHE A 251 1.18 -17.91 3.28
CA PHE A 251 0.09 -17.35 4.06
C PHE A 251 0.05 -17.99 5.45
N MET A 252 -0.42 -17.25 6.44
CA MET A 252 -0.60 -17.76 7.79
C MET A 252 -1.83 -18.67 7.89
N ASP A 253 -2.86 -18.37 7.13
CA ASP A 253 -4.09 -19.14 7.03
C ASP A 253 -4.07 -20.01 5.77
N ARG A 254 -4.49 -21.28 5.92
CA ARG A 254 -4.49 -22.23 4.80
C ARG A 254 -5.50 -21.84 3.72
N GLN A 255 -6.68 -21.34 4.12
CA GLN A 255 -7.70 -20.92 3.16
C GLN A 255 -7.22 -19.73 2.32
N ASP A 256 -6.49 -18.78 2.92
CA ASP A 256 -5.89 -17.67 2.15
C ASP A 256 -4.90 -18.19 1.08
N ALA A 257 -4.19 -19.29 1.35
CA ALA A 257 -3.33 -19.92 0.35
C ALA A 257 -4.14 -20.63 -0.74
N VAL A 258 -5.25 -21.29 -0.39
CA VAL A 258 -6.16 -21.95 -1.34
C VAL A 258 -6.81 -20.92 -2.29
N ASP A 259 -7.31 -19.81 -1.74
CA ASP A 259 -8.04 -18.77 -2.47
C ASP A 259 -7.11 -17.86 -3.30
N TYR A 260 -5.80 -18.02 -3.12
CA TYR A 260 -4.83 -17.18 -3.85
C TYR A 260 -4.83 -17.53 -5.34
N GLU A 261 -5.12 -16.54 -6.18
CA GLU A 261 -5.01 -16.60 -7.64
C GLU A 261 -3.64 -16.04 -8.08
N PHE A 262 -3.02 -16.68 -9.08
CA PHE A 262 -1.68 -16.34 -9.55
C PHE A 262 -1.70 -15.22 -10.59
#